data_1a575ff5c918cefbdfeddcc366a3e21c
#
_entry.id   1a575ff5c918cefbdfeddcc366a3e21c
#
_cell.length_a   1.000
_cell.length_b   1.000
_cell.length_c   1.000
_cell.angle_alpha   90.00
_cell.angle_beta   90.00
_cell.angle_gamma   90.00
#
_symmetry.space_group_name_H-M   'P 1'
#
loop_
_entity.id
_entity.type
_entity.pdbx_description
1 polymer ?
#
loop_
_entity_poly.entity_id
_entity_poly.type
_entity_poly.pdbx_seq_one_letter_code
_entity_poly.pdbx_strand_id
1 'polypeptide(L)'
;MLKDIAEAMLGSRPFDLVIRNVQIRRSIDGGNAYALPGFVDSHMHLESSMLTPEHFAQVALSCGTTTVCADPHEIANVLGIEGVRGLTDACRSLPLRVLLTAPSTIPSAPGLEDSGFDVGPAEMEALLDIPGVAGLGEVMDF
;
A
#
# COMPACT_ATOMS: atom_id res chain seq x y z
N MET A 1 -16.67 22.31 11.23
CA MET A 1 -15.52 21.45 11.56
C MET A 1 -15.71 20.01 11.11
N LEU A 2 -16.57 19.17 11.73
CA LEU A 2 -16.76 17.78 11.27
C LEU A 2 -17.24 17.65 9.83
N LYS A 3 -18.10 18.55 9.36
CA LYS A 3 -18.59 18.58 7.98
C LYS A 3 -17.46 18.87 6.98
N ASP A 4 -16.59 19.83 7.29
CA ASP A 4 -15.47 20.21 6.43
C ASP A 4 -14.44 19.05 6.32
N ILE A 5 -14.20 18.34 7.42
CA ILE A 5 -13.37 17.15 7.45
C ILE A 5 -13.98 16.05 6.57
N ALA A 6 -15.29 15.79 6.71
CA ALA A 6 -15.98 14.81 5.90
C ALA A 6 -15.96 15.14 4.41
N GLU A 7 -16.13 16.41 4.04
CA GLU A 7 -16.04 16.87 2.65
C GLU A 7 -14.64 16.68 2.07
N ALA A 8 -13.60 16.91 2.86
CA ALA A 8 -12.22 16.65 2.45
C ALA A 8 -11.95 15.14 2.29
N MET A 9 -12.42 14.30 3.21
CA MET A 9 -12.29 12.85 3.14
C MET A 9 -13.02 12.22 1.95
N LEU A 10 -14.12 12.85 1.50
CA LEU A 10 -14.89 12.41 0.33
C LEU A 10 -14.33 12.96 -1.01
N GLY A 11 -13.18 13.63 -0.97
CA GLY A 11 -12.55 14.19 -2.16
C GLY A 11 -13.28 15.40 -2.77
N SER A 12 -14.31 15.93 -2.10
CA SER A 12 -15.04 17.10 -2.55
C SER A 12 -14.32 18.43 -2.25
N ARG A 13 -13.24 18.35 -1.48
CA ARG A 13 -12.36 19.48 -1.16
C ARG A 13 -10.91 19.02 -1.07
N PRO A 14 -9.95 19.70 -1.72
CA PRO A 14 -8.53 19.33 -1.61
C PRO A 14 -8.01 19.61 -0.20
N PHE A 15 -6.99 18.86 0.21
CA PHE A 15 -6.21 19.16 1.41
C PHE A 15 -5.22 20.27 1.11
N ASP A 16 -5.12 21.23 2.02
CA ASP A 16 -4.16 22.32 1.90
C ASP A 16 -2.74 21.85 2.27
N LEU A 17 -2.65 20.86 3.20
CA LEU A 17 -1.36 20.34 3.66
C LEU A 17 -1.52 18.96 4.29
N VAL A 18 -0.63 18.03 3.93
CA VAL A 18 -0.44 16.75 4.60
C VAL A 18 0.95 16.71 5.23
N ILE A 19 1.02 16.53 6.56
CA ILE A 19 2.26 16.46 7.32
C ILE A 19 2.45 15.04 7.83
N ARG A 20 3.58 14.41 7.46
CA ARG A 20 3.92 13.04 7.88
C ARG A 20 5.26 13.03 8.63
N ASN A 21 5.31 12.35 9.79
CA ASN A 21 6.53 12.03 10.56
C ASN A 21 7.56 13.17 10.64
N VAL A 22 7.10 14.42 10.76
CA VAL A 22 7.96 15.58 10.77
C VAL A 22 8.21 16.01 12.21
N GLN A 23 9.46 16.09 12.61
CA GLN A 23 9.83 16.98 13.71
C GLN A 23 9.72 18.41 13.18
N ILE A 24 8.62 19.09 13.50
CA ILE A 24 8.43 20.49 13.13
C ILE A 24 9.45 21.32 13.90
N ARG A 25 10.53 21.69 13.24
CA ARG A 25 11.56 22.57 13.81
C ARG A 25 11.25 24.06 13.59
N ARG A 26 10.21 24.37 12.81
CA ARG A 26 9.74 25.73 12.50
C ARG A 26 8.24 25.76 12.51
N SER A 27 7.65 26.87 12.94
CA SER A 27 6.22 27.11 12.81
C SER A 27 5.86 27.27 11.33
N ILE A 28 4.77 26.60 10.92
CA ILE A 28 4.15 26.77 9.61
C ILE A 28 2.87 27.54 9.85
N ASP A 29 2.72 28.69 9.17
CA ASP A 29 1.45 29.40 9.16
C ASP A 29 0.48 28.65 8.24
N GLY A 30 -0.46 27.95 8.83
CA GLY A 30 -1.50 27.21 8.10
C GLY A 30 -2.67 28.09 7.67
N GLY A 31 -2.69 29.38 7.97
CA GLY A 31 -3.82 30.25 7.75
C GLY A 31 -5.11 29.67 8.38
N ASN A 32 -6.12 29.39 7.56
CA ASN A 32 -7.38 28.73 7.97
C ASN A 32 -7.42 27.24 7.64
N ALA A 33 -6.27 26.61 7.33
CA ALA A 33 -6.19 25.18 6.99
C ALA A 33 -6.28 24.29 8.22
N TYR A 34 -6.73 23.05 8.01
CA TYR A 34 -6.75 22.01 9.04
C TYR A 34 -5.55 21.07 8.86
N ALA A 35 -4.84 20.78 9.93
CA ALA A 35 -3.83 19.72 9.95
C ALA A 35 -4.51 18.41 10.40
N LEU A 36 -4.39 17.37 9.57
CA LEU A 36 -4.91 16.04 9.83
C LEU A 36 -3.80 15.02 9.72
N PRO A 37 -3.90 13.86 10.40
CA PRO A 37 -3.06 12.71 10.08
C PRO A 37 -3.21 12.35 8.60
N GLY A 38 -2.12 11.90 7.98
CA GLY A 38 -2.20 11.38 6.61
C GLY A 38 -3.13 10.17 6.52
N PHE A 39 -3.78 10.02 5.38
CA PHE A 39 -4.70 8.89 5.16
C PHE A 39 -3.96 7.57 5.11
N VAL A 40 -4.67 6.54 5.51
CA VAL A 40 -4.26 5.14 5.39
C VAL A 40 -5.23 4.46 4.42
N ASP A 41 -4.69 3.95 3.32
CA ASP A 41 -5.42 3.00 2.48
C ASP A 41 -5.16 1.61 3.07
N SER A 42 -6.22 0.96 3.53
CA SER A 42 -6.12 -0.28 4.28
C SER A 42 -6.02 -1.53 3.40
N HIS A 43 -6.32 -1.41 2.10
CA HIS A 43 -6.20 -2.51 1.14
C HIS A 43 -6.15 -1.98 -0.29
N MET A 44 -5.10 -2.34 -1.01
CA MET A 44 -4.95 -2.04 -2.43
C MET A 44 -3.91 -2.95 -3.09
N HIS A 45 -3.91 -2.97 -4.43
CA HIS A 45 -2.89 -3.63 -5.25
C HIS A 45 -2.09 -2.56 -5.99
N LEU A 46 -0.81 -2.44 -5.64
CA LEU A 46 0.05 -1.39 -6.19
C LEU A 46 0.24 -1.57 -7.69
N GLU A 47 0.43 -2.81 -8.12
CA GLU A 47 0.66 -3.19 -9.52
C GLU A 47 -0.53 -2.87 -10.41
N SER A 48 -1.77 -3.00 -9.90
CA SER A 48 -2.99 -2.65 -10.61
C SER A 48 -3.08 -1.16 -10.97
N SER A 49 -2.31 -0.32 -10.31
CA SER A 49 -2.17 1.10 -10.68
C SER A 49 -1.41 1.31 -11.98
N MET A 50 -0.68 0.30 -12.47
CA MET A 50 0.24 0.35 -13.61
C MET A 50 1.38 1.39 -13.46
N LEU A 51 1.66 1.81 -12.24
CA LEU A 51 2.74 2.74 -11.89
C LEU A 51 3.90 1.99 -11.24
N THR A 52 5.10 2.52 -11.37
CA THR A 52 6.19 2.07 -10.52
C THR A 52 5.95 2.51 -9.06
N PRO A 53 6.54 1.84 -8.07
CA PRO A 53 6.38 2.22 -6.66
C PRO A 53 6.66 3.70 -6.38
N GLU A 54 7.68 4.27 -7.05
CA GLU A 54 8.06 5.68 -6.90
C GLU A 54 6.99 6.64 -7.42
N HIS A 55 6.44 6.35 -8.61
CA HIS A 55 5.40 7.18 -9.20
C HIS A 55 4.08 7.04 -8.45
N PHE A 56 3.75 5.82 -8.03
CA PHE A 56 2.60 5.60 -7.16
C PHE A 56 2.70 6.40 -5.86
N ALA A 57 3.87 6.37 -5.21
CA ALA A 57 4.10 7.13 -3.98
C ALA A 57 3.90 8.64 -4.18
N GLN A 58 4.34 9.18 -5.33
CA GLN A 58 4.12 10.60 -5.64
C GLN A 58 2.64 10.95 -5.76
N VAL A 59 1.87 10.11 -6.46
CA VAL A 59 0.42 10.31 -6.63
C VAL A 59 -0.30 10.18 -5.29
N ALA A 60 -0.06 9.09 -4.55
CA ALA A 60 -0.69 8.83 -3.26
C ALA A 60 -0.45 9.96 -2.26
N LEU A 61 0.80 10.41 -2.14
CA LEU A 61 1.17 11.49 -1.23
C LEU A 61 0.55 12.83 -1.65
N SER A 62 0.43 13.11 -2.95
CA SER A 62 -0.21 14.32 -3.43
C SER A 62 -1.71 14.37 -3.12
N CYS A 63 -2.34 13.19 -2.95
CA CYS A 63 -3.73 13.04 -2.54
C CYS A 63 -3.94 12.94 -1.02
N GLY A 64 -2.85 13.01 -0.23
CA GLY A 64 -2.93 12.96 1.23
C GLY A 64 -2.81 11.57 1.84
N THR A 65 -2.68 10.52 1.05
CA THR A 65 -2.43 9.15 1.52
C THR A 65 -0.95 9.00 1.88
N THR A 66 -0.66 8.66 3.13
CA THR A 66 0.71 8.54 3.65
C THR A 66 1.11 7.11 4.00
N THR A 67 0.13 6.22 4.03
CA THR A 67 0.33 4.79 4.30
C THR A 67 -0.63 3.99 3.44
N VAL A 68 -0.13 2.89 2.87
CA VAL A 68 -0.97 1.91 2.16
C VAL A 68 -0.65 0.51 2.66
N CYS A 69 -1.68 -0.34 2.75
CA CYS A 69 -1.53 -1.77 2.90
C CYS A 69 -1.74 -2.38 1.51
N ALA A 70 -0.68 -2.90 0.91
CA ALA A 70 -0.74 -3.42 -0.45
C ALA A 70 -0.57 -4.93 -0.45
N ASP A 71 -1.48 -5.62 -1.12
CA ASP A 71 -1.36 -7.04 -1.41
C ASP A 71 -0.66 -7.21 -2.77
N PRO A 72 0.56 -7.77 -2.82
CA PRO A 72 1.35 -7.90 -4.04
C PRO A 72 0.94 -9.14 -4.85
N HIS A 73 -0.36 -9.29 -5.08
CA HIS A 73 -0.95 -10.48 -5.70
C HIS A 73 -0.48 -10.67 -7.15
N GLU A 74 -0.46 -9.59 -7.93
CA GLU A 74 -0.13 -9.66 -9.35
C GLU A 74 1.34 -10.04 -9.58
N ILE A 75 2.26 -9.44 -8.84
CA ILE A 75 3.68 -9.77 -8.99
C ILE A 75 3.98 -11.17 -8.45
N ALA A 76 3.27 -11.60 -7.42
CA ALA A 76 3.42 -12.94 -6.89
C ALA A 76 2.88 -14.00 -7.85
N ASN A 77 1.78 -13.73 -8.58
CA ASN A 77 1.29 -14.61 -9.65
C ASN A 77 2.33 -14.86 -10.75
N VAL A 78 3.19 -13.87 -11.03
CA VAL A 78 4.16 -13.96 -12.13
C VAL A 78 5.52 -14.48 -11.67
N LEU A 79 6.03 -13.96 -10.53
CA LEU A 79 7.40 -14.17 -10.07
C LEU A 79 7.49 -14.83 -8.68
N GLY A 80 6.36 -15.16 -8.08
CA GLY A 80 6.31 -15.82 -6.77
C GLY A 80 6.99 -15.00 -5.67
N ILE A 81 7.67 -15.69 -4.78
CA ILE A 81 8.36 -15.12 -3.61
C ILE A 81 9.37 -14.04 -4.01
N GLU A 82 10.12 -14.25 -5.09
CA GLU A 82 11.11 -13.29 -5.55
C GLU A 82 10.48 -11.99 -6.07
N GLY A 83 9.28 -12.07 -6.65
CA GLY A 83 8.49 -10.90 -7.03
C GLY A 83 8.11 -10.05 -5.83
N VAL A 84 7.58 -10.69 -4.79
CA VAL A 84 7.20 -10.03 -3.52
C VAL A 84 8.44 -9.42 -2.84
N ARG A 85 9.56 -10.14 -2.82
CA ARG A 85 10.84 -9.65 -2.29
C ARG A 85 11.31 -8.41 -3.04
N GLY A 86 11.33 -8.46 -4.36
CA GLY A 86 11.74 -7.34 -5.21
C GLY A 86 10.86 -6.11 -5.01
N LEU A 87 9.53 -6.28 -4.94
CA LEU A 87 8.60 -5.18 -4.67
C LEU A 87 8.80 -4.60 -3.25
N THR A 88 9.02 -5.47 -2.26
CA THR A 88 9.33 -5.05 -0.89
C THR A 88 10.57 -4.16 -0.85
N ASP A 89 11.63 -4.57 -1.54
CA ASP A 89 12.88 -3.81 -1.59
C ASP A 89 12.69 -2.46 -2.32
N ALA A 90 11.93 -2.44 -3.42
CA ALA A 90 11.60 -1.21 -4.15
C ALA A 90 10.79 -0.21 -3.29
N CYS A 91 9.92 -0.72 -2.43
CA CYS A 91 9.10 0.14 -1.55
C CYS A 91 9.85 0.66 -0.32
N ARG A 92 10.97 0.06 0.06
CA ARG A 92 11.66 0.33 1.34
C ARG A 92 12.15 1.76 1.52
N SER A 93 12.57 2.42 0.45
CA SER A 93 13.14 3.77 0.48
C SER A 93 12.13 4.88 0.13
N LEU A 94 10.87 4.52 -0.09
CA LEU A 94 9.84 5.48 -0.49
C LEU A 94 9.44 6.41 0.67
N PRO A 95 9.08 7.66 0.39
CA PRO A 95 8.49 8.54 1.38
C PRO A 95 7.06 8.12 1.78
N LEU A 96 6.38 7.31 0.97
CA LEU A 96 5.13 6.63 1.29
C LEU A 96 5.43 5.41 2.16
N ARG A 97 4.68 5.22 3.24
CA ARG A 97 4.77 3.98 4.00
C ARG A 97 3.96 2.89 3.30
N VAL A 98 4.64 1.88 2.77
CA VAL A 98 4.01 0.71 2.17
C VAL A 98 4.16 -0.46 3.13
N LEU A 99 3.03 -1.05 3.52
CA LEU A 99 2.94 -2.30 4.29
C LEU A 99 2.50 -3.38 3.30
N LEU A 100 3.41 -4.23 2.88
CA LEU A 100 3.08 -5.35 2.01
C LEU A 100 2.53 -6.51 2.83
N THR A 101 1.58 -7.23 2.27
CA THR A 101 1.05 -8.48 2.84
C THR A 101 1.56 -9.69 2.07
N ALA A 102 1.47 -10.87 2.66
CA ALA A 102 1.75 -12.13 2.00
C ALA A 102 0.47 -12.58 1.26
N PRO A 103 0.45 -12.57 -0.08
CA PRO A 103 -0.73 -12.98 -0.83
C PRO A 103 -0.98 -14.48 -0.65
N SER A 104 -2.20 -14.85 -0.23
CA SER A 104 -2.51 -16.23 0.19
C SER A 104 -3.17 -17.07 -0.88
N THR A 105 -3.70 -16.45 -1.91
CA THR A 105 -4.50 -17.10 -2.96
C THR A 105 -3.82 -16.95 -4.31
N ILE A 106 -2.83 -17.81 -4.57
CA ILE A 106 -2.11 -17.88 -5.84
C ILE A 106 -1.98 -19.35 -6.22
N PRO A 107 -2.68 -19.77 -7.28
CA PRO A 107 -3.71 -19.03 -8.03
C PRO A 107 -4.97 -18.76 -7.20
N SER A 108 -5.73 -17.71 -7.54
CA SER A 108 -6.99 -17.36 -6.86
C SER A 108 -8.08 -18.40 -7.05
N ALA A 109 -8.08 -19.08 -8.18
CA ALA A 109 -9.04 -20.14 -8.54
C ALA A 109 -8.28 -21.33 -9.14
N PRO A 110 -7.77 -22.27 -8.32
CA PRO A 110 -7.02 -23.42 -8.78
C PRO A 110 -7.80 -24.22 -9.85
N GLY A 111 -7.15 -24.50 -10.98
CA GLY A 111 -7.73 -25.20 -12.12
C GLY A 111 -8.61 -24.37 -13.06
N LEU A 112 -8.88 -23.11 -12.73
CA LEU A 112 -9.59 -22.15 -13.57
C LEU A 112 -8.72 -20.97 -13.98
N GLU A 113 -7.67 -20.73 -13.24
CA GLU A 113 -6.71 -19.63 -13.46
C GLU A 113 -5.31 -20.21 -13.69
N ASP A 114 -4.60 -19.70 -14.69
CA ASP A 114 -3.20 -19.98 -14.89
C ASP A 114 -2.35 -18.95 -14.15
N SER A 115 -1.50 -19.43 -13.26
CA SER A 115 -0.49 -18.60 -12.58
C SER A 115 0.91 -19.09 -12.93
N GLY A 116 1.89 -18.21 -12.80
CA GLY A 116 3.31 -18.57 -12.94
C GLY A 116 3.89 -19.20 -11.68
N PHE A 117 3.13 -19.19 -10.57
CA PHE A 117 3.57 -19.66 -9.27
C PHE A 117 2.37 -20.15 -8.44
N ASP A 118 2.61 -21.12 -7.58
CA ASP A 118 1.63 -21.61 -6.62
C ASP A 118 2.10 -21.33 -5.19
N VAL A 119 1.22 -20.83 -4.34
CA VAL A 119 1.50 -20.55 -2.93
C VAL A 119 0.85 -21.62 -2.06
N GLY A 120 1.67 -22.55 -1.59
CA GLY A 120 1.31 -23.51 -0.56
C GLY A 120 1.79 -23.05 0.85
N PRO A 121 1.63 -23.91 1.86
CA PRO A 121 2.02 -23.56 3.23
C PRO A 121 3.50 -23.19 3.40
N ALA A 122 4.40 -23.87 2.69
CA ALA A 122 5.84 -23.59 2.76
C ALA A 122 6.21 -22.25 2.11
N GLU A 123 5.58 -21.93 0.98
CA GLU A 123 5.74 -20.65 0.31
C GLU A 123 5.15 -19.52 1.16
N MET A 124 4.04 -19.76 1.84
CA MET A 124 3.43 -18.79 2.75
C MET A 124 4.35 -18.48 3.94
N GLU A 125 4.97 -19.47 4.55
CA GLU A 125 5.99 -19.25 5.60
C GLU A 125 7.14 -18.39 5.07
N ALA A 126 7.65 -18.70 3.88
CA ALA A 126 8.72 -17.94 3.26
C ALA A 126 8.34 -16.51 2.90
N LEU A 127 7.09 -16.26 2.51
CA LEU A 127 6.56 -14.91 2.25
C LEU A 127 6.44 -14.10 3.54
N LEU A 128 5.93 -14.70 4.62
CA LEU A 128 5.78 -14.05 5.92
C LEU A 128 7.15 -13.73 6.57
N ASP A 129 8.19 -14.48 6.24
CA ASP A 129 9.56 -14.25 6.71
C ASP A 129 10.28 -13.12 5.96
N ILE A 130 9.71 -12.59 4.88
CA ILE A 130 10.32 -11.46 4.16
C ILE A 130 10.29 -10.20 5.05
N PRO A 131 11.43 -9.59 5.38
CA PRO A 131 11.46 -8.36 6.16
C PRO A 131 10.71 -7.22 5.49
N GLY A 132 9.62 -6.75 6.06
CA GLY A 132 8.76 -5.71 5.51
C GLY A 132 7.37 -6.20 5.10
N VAL A 133 7.16 -7.52 5.05
CA VAL A 133 5.82 -8.11 4.98
C VAL A 133 5.15 -8.00 6.35
N ALA A 134 3.95 -7.42 6.39
CA ALA A 134 3.26 -7.03 7.61
C ALA A 134 2.33 -8.13 8.17
N GLY A 135 1.98 -9.10 7.34
CA GLY A 135 1.08 -10.20 7.72
C GLY A 135 0.44 -10.86 6.50
N LEU A 136 -0.58 -11.66 6.75
CA LEU A 136 -1.36 -12.34 5.71
C LEU A 136 -2.17 -11.32 4.91
N GLY A 137 -2.22 -11.50 3.59
CA GLY A 137 -3.04 -10.74 2.66
C GLY A 137 -4.50 -11.21 2.65
N GLU A 138 -5.20 -10.84 1.59
CA GLU A 138 -6.59 -11.27 1.42
C GLU A 138 -6.68 -12.77 1.16
N VAL A 139 -7.80 -13.38 1.59
CA VAL A 139 -8.11 -14.79 1.37
C VAL A 139 -9.35 -14.87 0.51
N MET A 140 -9.19 -15.37 -0.72
CA MET A 140 -10.28 -15.45 -1.73
C MET A 140 -10.74 -16.88 -1.99
N ASP A 141 -9.94 -17.88 -1.66
CA ASP A 141 -10.28 -19.28 -1.82
C ASP A 141 -10.90 -19.83 -0.52
N PHE A 142 -12.04 -20.52 -0.65
CA PHE A 142 -12.83 -21.04 0.45
C PHE A 142 -12.85 -22.57 0.46
#